data_c2e1baf2574a9df9131313da497cf7b5
#
_entry.id   c2e1baf2574a9df9131313da497cf7b5
#
_cell.length_a   1.000
_cell.length_b   1.000
_cell.length_c   1.000
_cell.angle_alpha   90.00
_cell.angle_beta   90.00
_cell.angle_gamma   90.00
#
_symmetry.space_group_name_H-M   'P 1'
#
loop_
_entity.id
_entity.type
_entity.pdbx_description
1 polymer ?
#
loop_
_entity_poly.entity_id
_entity_poly.type
_entity_poly.pdbx_seq_one_letter_code
_entity_poly.pdbx_strand_id
1 'polypeptide(L)'
;MIPRGTFLVGDAGYPTNANILLPYPSVVNPANQWFNFIQSSTRIVVEQAFGRLKNRFRILLNAQMASPYRARNNSFACMILHNILNRRGTLYLQDWDERSSQEHRFAEVPRPLPDAGASDPPVDGGQKVSMWTKRDIIRDMLYTP
;
A
#
# COMPACT_ATOMS: atom_id res chain seq x y z
N MET A 1 -11.58 14.30 2.88
CA MET A 1 -12.14 13.78 4.15
C MET A 1 -12.30 12.28 4.00
N ILE A 2 -11.79 11.47 4.93
CA ILE A 2 -11.91 10.01 4.87
C ILE A 2 -13.32 9.66 5.39
N PRO A 3 -14.13 8.87 4.66
CA PRO A 3 -15.46 8.49 5.11
C PRO A 3 -15.40 7.72 6.45
N ARG A 4 -16.45 7.85 7.26
CA ARG A 4 -16.56 7.10 8.52
C ARG A 4 -16.54 5.59 8.24
N GLY A 5 -15.83 4.82 9.05
CA GLY A 5 -15.70 3.37 8.90
C GLY A 5 -14.65 2.91 7.89
N THR A 6 -13.98 3.84 7.18
CA THR A 6 -12.89 3.53 6.26
C THR A 6 -11.52 3.89 6.85
N PHE A 7 -10.47 3.43 6.20
CA PHE A 7 -9.08 3.73 6.56
C PHE A 7 -8.19 3.72 5.31
N LEU A 8 -7.05 4.36 5.43
CA LEU A 8 -5.98 4.29 4.44
C LEU A 8 -4.99 3.20 4.85
N VAL A 9 -4.34 2.61 3.88
CA VAL A 9 -3.25 1.64 4.09
C VAL A 9 -1.94 2.35 3.81
N GLY A 10 -1.06 2.42 4.82
CA GLY A 10 0.24 3.09 4.72
C GLY A 10 1.41 2.14 5.02
N ASP A 11 2.62 2.54 4.63
CA ASP A 11 3.83 1.83 5.02
C ASP A 11 4.32 2.27 6.42
N ALA A 12 5.37 1.62 6.93
CA ALA A 12 5.93 1.91 8.24
C ALA A 12 6.55 3.32 8.38
N GLY A 13 6.76 4.04 7.26
CA GLY A 13 7.27 5.41 7.25
C GLY A 13 6.24 6.46 7.60
N TYR A 14 4.96 6.13 7.59
CA TYR A 14 3.91 7.07 8.00
C TYR A 14 3.80 7.17 9.52
N PRO A 15 3.47 8.36 10.04
CA PRO A 15 3.15 8.50 11.47
C PRO A 15 1.88 7.72 11.80
N THR A 16 1.86 7.12 12.97
CA THR A 16 0.70 6.40 13.49
C THR A 16 -0.52 7.33 13.60
N ASN A 17 -1.61 6.94 12.94
CA ASN A 17 -2.87 7.71 12.95
C ASN A 17 -4.05 6.74 12.94
N ALA A 18 -5.15 7.11 13.61
CA ALA A 18 -6.37 6.31 13.67
C ALA A 18 -7.01 6.01 12.28
N ASN A 19 -6.65 6.79 11.26
CA ASN A 19 -7.17 6.65 9.91
C ASN A 19 -6.21 5.94 8.95
N ILE A 20 -4.99 5.59 9.39
CA ILE A 20 -3.98 4.92 8.57
C ILE A 20 -3.61 3.59 9.22
N LEU A 21 -3.78 2.52 8.48
CA LEU A 21 -3.45 1.17 8.90
C LEU A 21 -2.00 0.87 8.51
N LEU A 22 -1.15 0.70 9.51
CA LEU A 22 0.28 0.43 9.34
C LEU A 22 0.60 -1.05 9.57
N PRO A 23 1.68 -1.59 8.96
CA PRO A 23 2.10 -2.95 9.21
C PRO A 23 2.55 -3.13 10.67
N TYR A 24 2.54 -4.35 11.15
CA TYR A 24 3.15 -4.72 12.43
C TYR A 24 4.67 -4.69 12.31
N PRO A 25 5.38 -4.11 13.27
CA PRO A 25 6.84 -4.06 13.25
C PRO A 25 7.47 -5.43 13.53
N SER A 26 6.74 -6.32 14.20
CA SER A 26 7.17 -7.69 14.50
C SER A 26 6.23 -8.69 13.85
N VAL A 27 6.80 -9.71 13.21
CA VAL A 27 6.08 -10.78 12.50
C VAL A 27 6.24 -12.14 13.20
N VAL A 28 6.59 -12.15 14.48
CA VAL A 28 6.73 -13.39 15.26
C VAL A 28 5.39 -14.13 15.36
N ASN A 29 4.28 -13.40 15.43
CA ASN A 29 2.93 -13.94 15.45
C ASN A 29 2.46 -14.23 14.01
N PRO A 30 2.00 -15.46 13.68
CA PRO A 30 1.47 -15.81 12.35
C PRO A 30 0.32 -14.90 11.88
N ALA A 31 -0.55 -14.45 12.79
CA ALA A 31 -1.64 -13.53 12.46
C ALA A 31 -1.10 -12.16 12.01
N ASN A 32 -0.02 -11.66 12.64
CA ASN A 32 0.63 -10.43 12.25
C ASN A 32 1.32 -10.56 10.87
N GLN A 33 1.93 -11.72 10.63
CA GLN A 33 2.54 -12.02 9.33
C GLN A 33 1.50 -12.03 8.21
N TRP A 34 0.37 -12.69 8.43
CA TRP A 34 -0.74 -12.73 7.49
C TRP A 34 -1.34 -11.35 7.23
N PHE A 35 -1.56 -10.57 8.30
CA PHE A 35 -2.01 -9.19 8.18
C PHE A 35 -1.04 -8.34 7.35
N ASN A 36 0.26 -8.40 7.63
CA ASN A 36 1.29 -7.65 6.89
C ASN A 36 1.33 -8.07 5.42
N PHE A 37 1.13 -9.34 5.11
CA PHE A 37 1.04 -9.84 3.75
C PHE A 37 -0.16 -9.23 3.01
N ILE A 38 -1.36 -9.26 3.58
CA ILE A 38 -2.57 -8.67 2.96
C ILE A 38 -2.40 -7.15 2.80
N GLN A 39 -1.88 -6.50 3.83
CA GLN A 39 -1.63 -5.06 3.84
C GLN A 39 -0.64 -4.66 2.73
N SER A 40 0.47 -5.36 2.61
CA SER A 40 1.46 -5.14 1.56
C SER A 40 0.89 -5.40 0.17
N SER A 41 0.15 -6.50 0.00
CA SER A 41 -0.53 -6.85 -1.25
C SER A 41 -1.50 -5.75 -1.71
N THR A 42 -2.24 -5.18 -0.78
CA THR A 42 -3.15 -4.06 -1.06
C THR A 42 -2.39 -2.82 -1.55
N ARG A 43 -1.19 -2.56 -1.02
CA ARG A 43 -0.36 -1.40 -1.42
C ARG A 43 0.28 -1.56 -2.80
N ILE A 44 0.60 -2.77 -3.22
CA ILE A 44 1.20 -3.05 -4.54
C ILE A 44 0.38 -2.45 -5.68
N VAL A 45 -0.94 -2.42 -5.57
CA VAL A 45 -1.81 -1.83 -6.59
C VAL A 45 -1.48 -0.35 -6.83
N VAL A 46 -1.19 0.40 -5.78
CA VAL A 46 -0.80 1.82 -5.88
C VAL A 46 0.60 1.95 -6.51
N GLU A 47 1.53 1.10 -6.12
CA GLU A 47 2.89 1.09 -6.66
C GLU A 47 2.87 0.75 -8.16
N GLN A 48 2.07 -0.23 -8.57
CA GLN A 48 1.83 -0.56 -9.98
C GLN A 48 1.20 0.60 -10.75
N ALA A 49 0.21 1.30 -10.16
CA ALA A 49 -0.41 2.46 -10.80
C ALA A 49 0.60 3.58 -11.05
N PHE A 50 1.49 3.85 -10.08
CA PHE A 50 2.57 4.82 -10.27
C PHE A 50 3.64 4.32 -11.25
N GLY A 51 3.94 3.03 -11.25
CA GLY A 51 4.82 2.43 -12.24
C GLY A 51 4.31 2.67 -13.66
N ARG A 52 3.04 2.36 -13.93
CA ARG A 52 2.38 2.61 -15.21
C ARG A 52 2.36 4.08 -15.62
N LEU A 53 2.08 4.98 -14.68
CA LEU A 53 2.11 6.42 -14.92
C LEU A 53 3.51 6.89 -15.34
N LYS A 54 4.55 6.49 -14.60
CA LYS A 54 5.94 6.87 -14.85
C LYS A 54 6.47 6.27 -16.16
N ASN A 55 6.12 5.02 -16.47
CA ASN A 55 6.53 4.37 -17.71
C ASN A 55 5.89 5.03 -18.93
N ARG A 56 4.65 5.46 -18.84
CA ARG A 56 3.97 6.20 -19.90
C ARG A 56 4.53 7.62 -20.07
N PHE A 57 4.84 8.28 -19.00
CA PHE A 57 5.39 9.66 -18.99
C PHE A 57 6.78 9.68 -18.36
N ARG A 58 7.77 9.31 -19.16
CA ARG A 58 9.17 9.14 -18.71
C ARG A 58 9.80 10.41 -18.12
N ILE A 59 9.21 11.57 -18.34
CA ILE A 59 9.60 12.82 -17.66
C ILE A 59 9.47 12.70 -16.12
N LEU A 60 8.60 11.80 -15.63
CA LEU A 60 8.40 11.56 -14.19
C LEU A 60 9.43 10.58 -13.58
N LEU A 61 10.27 9.96 -14.41
CA LEU A 61 11.34 9.06 -13.94
C LEU A 61 12.58 9.82 -13.47
N ASN A 62 12.78 11.03 -13.99
CA ASN A 62 13.99 11.80 -13.74
C ASN A 62 13.66 13.08 -12.95
N ALA A 63 14.69 13.65 -12.30
CA ALA A 63 14.59 14.96 -11.69
C ALA A 63 14.26 15.99 -12.78
N GLN A 64 13.21 16.78 -12.56
CA GLN A 64 12.80 17.81 -13.51
C GLN A 64 13.63 19.07 -13.27
N MET A 65 14.36 19.50 -14.30
CA MET A 65 15.10 20.76 -14.30
C MET A 65 14.13 21.94 -14.48
N ALA A 66 13.23 22.13 -13.52
CA ALA A 66 12.17 23.13 -13.54
C ALA A 66 11.92 23.67 -12.13
N SER A 67 11.28 24.84 -12.02
CA SER A 67 10.84 25.32 -10.72
C SER A 67 9.85 24.35 -10.09
N PRO A 68 9.75 24.26 -8.76
CA PRO A 68 8.82 23.36 -8.08
C PRO A 68 7.37 23.51 -8.55
N TYR A 69 6.96 24.73 -8.86
CA TYR A 69 5.61 25.00 -9.39
C TYR A 69 5.39 24.36 -10.77
N ARG A 70 6.35 24.49 -11.69
CA ARG A 70 6.28 23.85 -13.02
C ARG A 70 6.34 22.35 -12.93
N ALA A 71 7.23 21.80 -12.11
CA ALA A 71 7.34 20.34 -11.89
C ALA A 71 6.02 19.74 -11.37
N ARG A 72 5.38 20.43 -10.41
CA ARG A 72 4.05 20.06 -9.92
C ARG A 72 3.01 20.04 -11.04
N ASN A 73 2.94 21.12 -11.84
CA ASN A 73 1.97 21.23 -12.92
C ASN A 73 2.20 20.16 -14.00
N ASN A 74 3.44 19.86 -14.35
CA ASN A 74 3.78 18.77 -15.26
C ASN A 74 3.28 17.42 -14.72
N SER A 75 3.48 17.14 -13.42
CA SER A 75 3.02 15.93 -12.78
C SER A 75 1.49 15.81 -12.82
N PHE A 76 0.77 16.88 -12.52
CA PHE A 76 -0.69 16.90 -12.63
C PHE A 76 -1.18 16.68 -14.07
N ALA A 77 -0.56 17.34 -15.05
CA ALA A 77 -0.90 17.13 -16.45
C ALA A 77 -0.71 15.67 -16.87
N CYS A 78 0.40 15.03 -16.48
CA CYS A 78 0.64 13.62 -16.74
C CYS A 78 -0.42 12.71 -16.10
N MET A 79 -0.83 12.98 -14.86
CA MET A 79 -1.89 12.21 -14.18
C MET A 79 -3.24 12.35 -14.88
N ILE A 80 -3.61 13.56 -15.28
CA ILE A 80 -4.88 13.82 -16.01
C ILE A 80 -4.87 13.09 -17.35
N LEU A 81 -3.79 13.23 -18.13
CA LEU A 81 -3.66 12.56 -19.42
C LEU A 81 -3.67 11.04 -19.27
N HIS A 82 -2.98 10.51 -18.25
CA HIS A 82 -2.99 9.08 -17.94
C HIS A 82 -4.42 8.55 -17.70
N ASN A 83 -5.20 9.28 -16.91
CA ASN A 83 -6.58 8.89 -16.62
C ASN A 83 -7.48 8.96 -17.87
N ILE A 84 -7.31 9.97 -18.72
CA ILE A 84 -8.04 10.10 -19.99
C ILE A 84 -7.70 8.93 -20.90
N LEU A 85 -6.42 8.61 -21.06
CA LEU A 85 -5.95 7.52 -21.90
C LEU A 85 -6.44 6.15 -21.39
N ASN A 86 -6.42 5.94 -20.07
CA ASN A 86 -6.95 4.71 -19.48
C ASN A 86 -8.47 4.55 -19.75
N ARG A 87 -9.25 5.63 -19.65
CA ARG A 87 -10.69 5.59 -19.96
C ARG A 87 -10.97 5.31 -21.43
N ARG A 88 -10.09 5.74 -22.33
CA ARG A 88 -10.22 5.50 -23.79
C ARG A 88 -9.75 4.11 -24.21
N GLY A 89 -9.25 3.29 -23.29
CA GLY A 89 -8.73 1.96 -23.60
C GLY A 89 -7.51 1.98 -24.54
N THR A 90 -6.76 3.11 -24.57
CA THR A 90 -5.49 3.15 -25.32
C THR A 90 -4.54 2.12 -24.75
N LEU A 91 -4.13 1.17 -25.59
CA LEU A 91 -3.20 0.10 -25.25
C LEU A 91 -1.98 0.68 -24.52
N TYR A 92 -1.91 0.39 -23.25
CA TYR A 92 -0.69 0.45 -22.51
C TYR A 92 0.15 -0.72 -23.00
N LEU A 93 1.36 -0.47 -23.52
CA LEU A 93 2.23 -1.55 -23.98
C LEU A 93 2.54 -2.45 -22.77
N GLN A 94 1.98 -3.66 -22.78
CA GLN A 94 2.15 -4.67 -21.74
C GLN A 94 3.61 -5.02 -21.46
N ASP A 95 4.48 -4.87 -22.45
CA ASP A 95 5.94 -5.05 -22.34
C ASP A 95 6.58 -4.23 -21.19
N TRP A 96 5.91 -3.18 -20.74
CA TRP A 96 6.37 -2.37 -19.60
C TRP A 96 5.91 -2.93 -18.25
N ASP A 97 4.85 -3.76 -18.25
CA ASP A 97 4.34 -4.40 -17.03
C ASP A 97 5.05 -5.73 -16.74
N GLU A 98 5.59 -6.42 -17.74
CA GLU A 98 6.18 -7.74 -17.56
C GLU A 98 7.41 -7.73 -16.67
N ARG A 99 8.24 -6.67 -16.71
CA ARG A 99 9.40 -6.54 -15.81
C ARG A 99 9.02 -6.34 -14.36
N SER A 100 7.93 -5.61 -14.09
CA SER A 100 7.45 -5.40 -12.72
C SER A 100 6.62 -6.57 -12.20
N SER A 101 5.95 -7.30 -13.11
CA SER A 101 5.11 -8.44 -12.74
C SER A 101 5.91 -9.70 -12.42
N GLN A 102 7.13 -9.86 -12.96
CA GLN A 102 7.99 -11.00 -12.63
C GLN A 102 8.64 -10.89 -11.26
N GLU A 103 8.93 -9.66 -10.80
CA GLU A 103 9.49 -9.42 -9.46
C GLU A 103 8.43 -9.50 -8.35
N HIS A 104 7.14 -9.39 -8.71
CA HIS A 104 6.02 -9.33 -7.76
C HIS A 104 5.00 -10.45 -7.98
N ARG A 105 5.40 -11.59 -8.54
CA ARG A 105 4.60 -12.80 -8.37
C ARG A 105 4.52 -13.06 -6.89
N PHE A 106 3.32 -12.87 -6.35
CA PHE A 106 3.00 -13.33 -5.01
C PHE A 106 3.45 -14.79 -4.93
N ALA A 107 4.58 -15.04 -4.28
CA ALA A 107 4.81 -16.36 -3.76
C ALA A 107 3.56 -16.66 -2.94
N GLU A 108 2.84 -17.74 -3.28
CA GLU A 108 1.76 -18.24 -2.45
C GLU A 108 2.36 -18.41 -1.06
N VAL A 109 2.12 -17.42 -0.19
CA VAL A 109 2.50 -17.57 1.21
C VAL A 109 1.47 -18.54 1.75
N PRO A 110 1.88 -19.78 2.12
CA PRO A 110 0.97 -20.75 2.69
C PRO A 110 0.30 -20.08 3.89
N ARG A 111 -1.02 -20.17 3.96
CA ARG A 111 -1.77 -19.69 5.13
C ARG A 111 -1.15 -20.35 6.37
N PRO A 112 -0.58 -19.58 7.31
CA PRO A 112 0.00 -20.18 8.50
C PRO A 112 -1.10 -20.93 9.26
N LEU A 113 -0.85 -22.18 9.63
CA LEU A 113 -1.71 -22.90 10.53
C LEU A 113 -1.83 -22.12 11.85
N PRO A 114 -3.00 -22.06 12.48
CA PRO A 114 -3.19 -21.37 13.74
C PRO A 114 -2.34 -22.04 14.82
N ASP A 115 -1.25 -21.41 15.17
CA ASP A 115 -0.43 -21.84 16.30
C ASP A 115 -0.78 -21.01 17.52
N ALA A 116 -1.01 -21.69 18.63
CA ALA A 116 -1.54 -21.12 19.85
C ALA A 116 -0.46 -20.33 20.60
N GLY A 117 -0.68 -19.01 20.73
CA GLY A 117 -0.20 -18.26 21.88
C GLY A 117 1.17 -17.63 21.80
N ALA A 118 1.27 -16.52 21.10
CA ALA A 118 2.23 -15.48 21.46
C ALA A 118 1.46 -14.15 21.55
N SER A 119 1.25 -13.70 22.79
CA SER A 119 0.68 -12.39 23.07
C SER A 119 1.74 -11.31 22.82
N ASP A 120 1.41 -10.31 22.00
CA ASP A 120 2.21 -9.10 21.86
C ASP A 120 2.33 -8.38 23.22
N PRO A 121 3.48 -7.76 23.53
CA PRO A 121 3.65 -7.03 24.78
C PRO A 121 2.69 -5.83 24.87
N PRO A 122 2.20 -5.47 26.07
CA PRO A 122 1.28 -4.35 26.26
C PRO A 122 1.94 -3.02 25.89
N VAL A 123 1.25 -2.21 25.09
CA VAL A 123 1.72 -0.90 24.62
C VAL A 123 1.08 0.20 25.48
N ASP A 124 1.93 1.05 26.04
CA ASP A 124 1.58 2.20 26.88
C ASP A 124 1.16 3.43 26.02
N GLY A 125 0.07 4.14 26.44
CA GLY A 125 -0.24 5.52 26.05
C GLY A 125 -1.49 5.80 25.19
N GLY A 126 -2.45 6.40 25.78
CA GLY A 126 -3.81 6.92 25.48
C GLY A 126 -4.29 7.13 24.01
N GLN A 127 -3.55 7.82 23.13
CA GLN A 127 -3.98 8.07 21.75
C GLN A 127 -3.54 6.97 20.76
N LYS A 128 -2.53 6.22 21.10
CA LYS A 128 -2.07 5.06 20.35
C LYS A 128 -3.04 3.89 20.45
N VAL A 129 -3.78 3.78 21.55
CA VAL A 129 -4.70 2.68 21.85
C VAL A 129 -5.78 2.50 20.76
N SER A 130 -6.38 3.57 20.24
CA SER A 130 -7.47 3.45 19.27
C SER A 130 -7.02 2.90 17.91
N MET A 131 -5.79 3.21 17.47
CA MET A 131 -5.24 2.68 16.22
C MET A 131 -4.78 1.23 16.39
N TRP A 132 -4.10 0.92 17.47
CA TRP A 132 -3.67 -0.44 17.78
C TRP A 132 -4.87 -1.37 17.90
N THR A 133 -5.90 -0.97 18.64
CA THR A 133 -7.16 -1.72 18.75
C THR A 133 -7.82 -1.95 17.41
N LYS A 134 -7.90 -0.92 16.53
CA LYS A 134 -8.48 -1.06 15.20
C LYS A 134 -7.68 -2.03 14.33
N ARG A 135 -6.35 -1.95 14.36
CA ARG A 135 -5.48 -2.86 13.62
C ARG A 135 -5.65 -4.29 14.09
N ASP A 136 -5.70 -4.50 15.41
CA ASP A 136 -5.85 -5.83 15.99
C ASP A 136 -7.21 -6.45 15.64
N ILE A 137 -8.30 -5.68 15.70
CA ILE A 137 -9.63 -6.14 15.25
C ILE A 137 -9.60 -6.57 13.78
N ILE A 138 -9.01 -5.75 12.91
CA ILE A 138 -8.93 -6.07 11.47
C ILE A 138 -8.04 -7.30 11.25
N ARG A 139 -6.90 -7.41 11.94
CA ARG A 139 -6.05 -8.60 11.90
C ARG A 139 -6.84 -9.86 12.25
N ASP A 140 -7.55 -9.83 13.35
CA ASP A 140 -8.30 -10.98 13.85
C ASP A 140 -9.44 -11.36 12.89
N MET A 141 -10.13 -10.37 12.31
CA MET A 141 -11.12 -10.60 11.26
C MET A 141 -10.54 -11.24 9.99
N LEU A 142 -9.31 -10.87 9.60
CA LEU A 142 -8.64 -11.41 8.42
C LEU A 142 -8.03 -12.79 8.67
N TYR A 143 -7.72 -13.11 9.92
CA TYR A 143 -7.07 -14.36 10.31
C TYR A 143 -8.06 -15.45 10.71
N THR A 144 -9.34 -15.16 10.88
CA THR A 144 -10.37 -16.16 11.21
C THR A 144 -10.44 -17.22 10.12
N PRO A 145 -10.36 -18.52 10.46
CA PRO A 145 -10.36 -19.64 9.51
C PRO A 145 -11.69 -19.79 8.76
#